data_c262356f081c7f2005a52df68e582182
#
_entry.id   c262356f081c7f2005a52df68e582182
#
_cell.length_a   1.000
_cell.length_b   1.000
_cell.length_c   1.000
_cell.angle_alpha   90.00
_cell.angle_beta   90.00
_cell.angle_gamma   90.00
#
_symmetry.space_group_name_H-M   'P 1'
#
loop_
_entity.id
_entity.type
_entity.pdbx_description
1 polymer ?
#
loop_
_entity_poly.entity_id
_entity_poly.type
_entity_poly.pdbx_seq_one_letter_code
_entity_poly.pdbx_strand_id
1 'polypeptide(L)'
;MKKTEYELLLFFKKNPERELSTTDILANIFSEDYKNIENIFNDPFSDKQMLNEAKRKKGQLHRKILYYLNNLVNEGILKISKQGNKGEKYFVLSLEQGEELIINKSKRKIIISKPSIPAMHIDGYEQKNIATRFEPATWIDRLNSILFETPKFKSLEELYNTINKCFSNINDVIGLNDFEYAIQNNDIKESLSFLRKINSECVDYGKRLSCIIDITNIEKEKTSKVLEFIKEYCNIHSKNITMIFDVKSKELQEYSDFFEDIINLFINFKKRIYIKNQDLHGAPYILGRAGPYCFDEDEWLVYKKEFQEKSYGLASSQSTISIDVNAFFKENNNINQFRLFIKNIVKSLLYANSLQRRRSDEYFKDIVKLTFPYVREFFNLSKNYIRFWNYGWKEPDLNQNYVIELIKSTKEEIDNFCVSEETIYKSCGMPTRFKVAFSCLFNGSKFNFSKRSPQKIEIKKLEDLYSKKVKEMLSIKEEIFQAFDGGDRARFYRTGKINSKDICREFNIILKTYKIPFFCYEFSEVRGPELKLTSFIR
;
A
#
# COMPACT_ATOMS: atom_id res chain seq x y z
N MET A 1 29.39 -23.85 -18.34
CA MET A 1 28.36 -24.23 -17.36
C MET A 1 27.55 -25.40 -17.91
N LYS A 2 27.46 -26.51 -17.17
CA LYS A 2 26.69 -27.69 -17.59
C LYS A 2 25.19 -27.43 -17.39
N LYS A 3 24.35 -28.17 -18.13
CA LYS A 3 22.87 -27.97 -18.06
C LYS A 3 22.34 -28.07 -16.62
N THR A 4 22.73 -29.11 -15.89
CA THR A 4 22.30 -29.31 -14.47
C THR A 4 22.74 -28.18 -13.55
N GLU A 5 23.94 -27.66 -13.72
CA GLU A 5 24.44 -26.51 -12.95
C GLU A 5 23.65 -25.24 -13.20
N TYR A 6 23.30 -25.00 -14.47
CA TYR A 6 22.45 -23.88 -14.86
C TYR A 6 21.03 -23.97 -14.25
N GLU A 7 20.44 -25.17 -14.32
CA GLU A 7 19.12 -25.44 -13.72
C GLU A 7 19.13 -25.26 -12.21
N LEU A 8 20.18 -25.71 -11.53
CA LEU A 8 20.39 -25.48 -10.09
C LEU A 8 20.44 -23.99 -9.75
N LEU A 9 21.26 -23.23 -10.49
CA LEU A 9 21.39 -21.80 -10.26
C LEU A 9 20.08 -21.06 -10.49
N LEU A 10 19.32 -21.44 -11.51
CA LEU A 10 17.99 -20.89 -11.74
C LEU A 10 17.01 -21.24 -10.62
N PHE A 11 17.11 -22.46 -10.10
CA PHE A 11 16.26 -22.91 -9.00
C PHE A 11 16.54 -22.13 -7.71
N PHE A 12 17.81 -21.95 -7.35
CA PHE A 12 18.20 -21.11 -6.22
C PHE A 12 17.88 -19.63 -6.45
N LYS A 13 18.05 -19.13 -7.67
CA LYS A 13 17.67 -17.75 -8.00
C LYS A 13 16.17 -17.50 -7.82
N LYS A 14 15.32 -18.53 -8.06
CA LYS A 14 13.88 -18.46 -7.79
C LYS A 14 13.51 -18.56 -6.31
N ASN A 15 14.42 -19.10 -5.48
CA ASN A 15 14.23 -19.35 -4.06
C ASN A 15 15.43 -18.81 -3.25
N PRO A 16 15.76 -17.53 -3.32
CA PRO A 16 17.06 -17.01 -2.87
C PRO A 16 17.29 -17.12 -1.36
N GLU A 17 16.26 -17.03 -0.56
CA GLU A 17 16.36 -17.08 0.92
C GLU A 17 15.89 -18.42 1.50
N ARG A 18 15.40 -19.31 0.64
CA ARG A 18 14.86 -20.59 1.10
C ARG A 18 15.98 -21.59 1.36
N GLU A 19 16.00 -22.16 2.55
CA GLU A 19 16.83 -23.32 2.86
C GLU A 19 16.25 -24.54 2.17
N LEU A 20 16.98 -25.07 1.21
CA LEU A 20 16.54 -26.19 0.39
C LEU A 20 17.35 -27.44 0.75
N SER A 21 16.65 -28.51 1.10
CA SER A 21 17.28 -29.80 1.35
C SER A 21 17.76 -30.44 0.03
N THR A 22 18.72 -31.34 0.12
CA THR A 22 19.17 -32.11 -1.05
C THR A 22 18.01 -32.85 -1.71
N THR A 23 17.04 -33.31 -0.93
CA THR A 23 15.86 -34.02 -1.40
C THR A 23 14.92 -33.08 -2.18
N ASP A 24 14.66 -31.87 -1.66
CA ASP A 24 13.85 -30.84 -2.36
C ASP A 24 14.47 -30.48 -3.72
N ILE A 25 15.78 -30.32 -3.73
CA ILE A 25 16.54 -29.98 -4.95
C ILE A 25 16.45 -31.13 -5.97
N LEU A 26 16.61 -32.37 -5.54
CA LEU A 26 16.48 -33.55 -6.41
C LEU A 26 15.08 -33.65 -7.04
N ALA A 27 14.04 -33.49 -6.24
CA ALA A 27 12.67 -33.54 -6.68
C ALA A 27 12.32 -32.47 -7.73
N ASN A 28 12.99 -31.31 -7.66
CA ASN A 28 12.75 -30.21 -8.61
C ASN A 28 13.63 -30.29 -9.86
N ILE A 29 14.90 -30.64 -9.72
CA ILE A 29 15.86 -30.64 -10.85
C ILE A 29 15.73 -31.90 -11.69
N PHE A 30 15.43 -33.04 -11.09
CA PHE A 30 15.23 -34.33 -11.75
C PHE A 30 13.81 -34.86 -11.56
N SER A 31 12.81 -33.99 -11.74
CA SER A 31 11.42 -34.24 -11.35
C SER A 31 10.84 -35.54 -11.90
N GLU A 32 11.07 -35.85 -13.19
CA GLU A 32 10.57 -37.08 -13.82
C GLU A 32 11.27 -38.33 -13.28
N ASP A 33 12.61 -38.31 -13.25
CA ASP A 33 13.41 -39.45 -12.74
C ASP A 33 13.13 -39.72 -11.27
N TYR A 34 13.01 -38.64 -10.48
CA TYR A 34 12.74 -38.76 -9.05
C TYR A 34 11.33 -39.28 -8.77
N LYS A 35 10.32 -38.80 -9.50
CA LYS A 35 8.95 -39.28 -9.41
C LYS A 35 8.83 -40.76 -9.80
N ASN A 36 9.52 -41.18 -10.86
CA ASN A 36 9.55 -42.59 -11.27
C ASN A 36 10.20 -43.48 -10.19
N ILE A 37 11.26 -43.01 -9.56
CA ILE A 37 11.91 -43.73 -8.45
C ILE A 37 10.96 -43.82 -7.25
N GLU A 38 10.27 -42.76 -6.90
CA GLU A 38 9.29 -42.77 -5.79
C GLU A 38 8.08 -43.65 -6.07
N ASN A 39 7.60 -43.68 -7.31
CA ASN A 39 6.53 -44.59 -7.70
C ASN A 39 6.94 -46.05 -7.49
N ILE A 40 8.18 -46.42 -7.86
CA ILE A 40 8.67 -47.78 -7.62
C ILE A 40 8.76 -48.11 -6.11
N PHE A 41 9.20 -47.16 -5.27
CA PHE A 41 9.27 -47.37 -3.83
C PHE A 41 7.89 -47.46 -3.16
N ASN A 42 6.90 -46.83 -3.71
CA ASN A 42 5.53 -46.79 -3.17
C ASN A 42 4.62 -47.85 -3.77
N ASP A 43 5.07 -48.56 -4.82
CA ASP A 43 4.32 -49.63 -5.44
C ASP A 43 4.50 -50.94 -4.65
N PRO A 44 3.44 -51.46 -4.02
CA PRO A 44 3.51 -52.71 -3.23
C PRO A 44 3.82 -53.93 -4.08
N PHE A 45 3.74 -53.87 -5.41
CA PHE A 45 4.03 -54.94 -6.34
C PHE A 45 5.45 -54.85 -6.94
N SER A 46 6.28 -53.88 -6.54
CA SER A 46 7.66 -53.77 -6.98
C SER A 46 8.50 -54.94 -6.47
N ASP A 47 9.12 -55.63 -7.38
CA ASP A 47 10.04 -56.70 -7.04
C ASP A 47 11.39 -56.21 -6.45
N LYS A 48 12.15 -57.15 -5.87
CA LYS A 48 13.45 -56.84 -5.22
C LYS A 48 14.46 -56.26 -6.21
N GLN A 49 14.38 -56.66 -7.50
CA GLN A 49 15.31 -56.18 -8.52
C GLN A 49 15.01 -54.73 -8.88
N MET A 50 13.72 -54.39 -9.09
CA MET A 50 13.23 -53.02 -9.33
C MET A 50 13.58 -52.09 -8.19
N LEU A 51 13.36 -52.51 -6.94
CA LEU A 51 13.73 -51.74 -5.75
C LEU A 51 15.22 -51.47 -5.64
N ASN A 52 16.08 -52.48 -5.94
CA ASN A 52 17.52 -52.29 -5.93
C ASN A 52 17.99 -51.36 -7.04
N GLU A 53 17.40 -51.43 -8.20
CA GLU A 53 17.70 -50.54 -9.33
C GLU A 53 17.28 -49.11 -9.03
N ALA A 54 16.10 -48.91 -8.46
CA ALA A 54 15.61 -47.60 -8.01
C ALA A 54 16.54 -47.00 -6.92
N LYS A 55 16.99 -47.80 -5.93
CA LYS A 55 17.97 -47.35 -4.93
C LYS A 55 19.28 -46.93 -5.56
N ARG A 56 19.82 -47.69 -6.53
CA ARG A 56 21.05 -47.36 -7.25
C ARG A 56 20.90 -46.05 -8.02
N LYS A 57 19.78 -45.88 -8.75
CA LYS A 57 19.48 -44.70 -9.53
C LYS A 57 19.33 -43.45 -8.63
N LYS A 58 18.60 -43.56 -7.50
CA LYS A 58 18.48 -42.50 -6.49
C LYS A 58 19.86 -42.08 -5.95
N GLY A 59 20.71 -43.05 -5.63
CA GLY A 59 22.08 -42.77 -5.15
C GLY A 59 22.97 -42.10 -6.22
N GLN A 60 22.79 -42.41 -7.49
CA GLN A 60 23.49 -41.74 -8.59
C GLN A 60 23.04 -40.28 -8.76
N LEU A 61 21.75 -40.04 -8.75
CA LEU A 61 21.21 -38.68 -8.82
C LEU A 61 21.65 -37.83 -7.63
N HIS A 62 21.63 -38.41 -6.42
CA HIS A 62 22.08 -37.74 -5.21
C HIS A 62 23.56 -37.34 -5.27
N ARG A 63 24.45 -38.26 -5.69
CA ARG A 63 25.87 -37.96 -5.88
C ARG A 63 26.11 -36.87 -6.94
N LYS A 64 25.35 -36.93 -8.03
CA LYS A 64 25.44 -35.94 -9.12
C LYS A 64 25.04 -34.53 -8.63
N ILE A 65 23.95 -34.40 -7.89
CA ILE A 65 23.51 -33.12 -7.34
C ILE A 65 24.52 -32.58 -6.30
N LEU A 66 24.94 -33.42 -5.36
CA LEU A 66 25.91 -33.02 -4.33
C LEU A 66 27.23 -32.54 -4.93
N TYR A 67 27.70 -33.13 -6.03
CA TYR A 67 28.88 -32.65 -6.74
C TYR A 67 28.72 -31.20 -7.18
N TYR A 68 27.60 -30.84 -7.80
CA TYR A 68 27.35 -29.46 -8.25
C TYR A 68 27.12 -28.52 -7.08
N LEU A 69 26.38 -28.93 -6.06
CA LEU A 69 26.15 -28.13 -4.86
C LEU A 69 27.45 -27.79 -4.13
N ASN A 70 28.32 -28.79 -3.96
CA ASN A 70 29.63 -28.56 -3.33
C ASN A 70 30.52 -27.62 -4.16
N ASN A 71 30.50 -27.74 -5.49
CA ASN A 71 31.20 -26.77 -6.36
C ASN A 71 30.69 -25.35 -6.16
N LEU A 72 29.37 -25.16 -6.14
CA LEU A 72 28.77 -23.82 -5.92
C LEU A 72 29.05 -23.30 -4.50
N VAL A 73 29.18 -24.17 -3.51
CA VAL A 73 29.61 -23.78 -2.16
C VAL A 73 31.08 -23.36 -2.17
N ASN A 74 31.96 -24.12 -2.85
CA ASN A 74 33.37 -23.78 -2.98
C ASN A 74 33.60 -22.47 -3.75
N GLU A 75 32.73 -22.17 -4.69
CA GLU A 75 32.72 -20.88 -5.43
C GLU A 75 32.10 -19.73 -4.63
N GLY A 76 31.61 -19.97 -3.42
CA GLY A 76 30.98 -18.96 -2.56
C GLY A 76 29.59 -18.54 -2.98
N ILE A 77 28.96 -19.23 -3.95
CA ILE A 77 27.62 -18.90 -4.47
C ILE A 77 26.53 -19.44 -3.55
N LEU A 78 26.77 -20.61 -2.96
CA LEU A 78 25.89 -21.24 -1.97
C LEU A 78 26.62 -21.35 -0.63
N LYS A 79 25.84 -21.38 0.44
CA LYS A 79 26.30 -21.76 1.78
C LYS A 79 25.43 -22.89 2.33
N ILE A 80 26.05 -23.72 3.19
CA ILE A 80 25.33 -24.73 3.96
C ILE A 80 24.73 -24.00 5.19
N SER A 81 23.41 -23.91 5.27
CA SER A 81 22.72 -23.20 6.35
C SER A 81 22.62 -24.06 7.62
N LYS A 82 22.33 -25.34 7.45
CA LYS A 82 22.25 -26.31 8.56
C LYS A 82 22.48 -27.73 8.09
N GLN A 83 22.78 -28.61 9.05
CA GLN A 83 22.78 -30.05 8.85
C GLN A 83 21.58 -30.63 9.61
N GLY A 84 20.73 -31.33 8.90
CA GLY A 84 19.58 -32.02 9.47
C GLY A 84 19.93 -33.39 10.07
N ASN A 85 18.93 -34.06 10.59
CA ASN A 85 19.06 -35.43 11.08
C ASN A 85 19.56 -36.37 9.97
N LYS A 86 20.40 -37.34 10.29
CA LYS A 86 21.02 -38.30 9.36
C LYS A 86 21.98 -37.68 8.33
N GLY A 87 22.52 -36.47 8.58
CA GLY A 87 23.51 -35.83 7.72
C GLY A 87 22.95 -35.14 6.47
N GLU A 88 21.66 -34.93 6.38
CA GLU A 88 21.05 -34.14 5.32
C GLU A 88 21.55 -32.70 5.39
N LYS A 89 21.98 -32.15 4.24
CA LYS A 89 22.46 -30.78 4.15
C LYS A 89 21.42 -29.88 3.54
N TYR A 90 21.28 -28.68 4.09
CA TYR A 90 20.44 -27.62 3.57
C TYR A 90 21.31 -26.53 2.97
N PHE A 91 20.93 -26.07 1.78
CA PHE A 91 21.67 -25.10 1.00
C PHE A 91 20.81 -23.86 0.80
N VAL A 92 21.46 -22.71 0.81
CA VAL A 92 20.85 -21.40 0.52
C VAL A 92 21.85 -20.56 -0.26
N LEU A 93 21.36 -19.59 -1.05
CA LEU A 93 22.24 -18.64 -1.73
C LEU A 93 23.08 -17.85 -0.72
N SER A 94 24.37 -17.76 -0.99
CA SER A 94 25.33 -16.98 -0.18
C SER A 94 25.35 -15.55 -0.70
N LEU A 95 24.20 -14.87 -0.66
CA LEU A 95 24.09 -13.47 -1.05
C LEU A 95 24.04 -12.60 0.20
N GLU A 96 24.78 -11.50 0.19
CA GLU A 96 24.61 -10.44 1.16
C GLU A 96 23.37 -9.60 0.81
N GLN A 97 22.91 -8.79 1.76
CA GLN A 97 21.75 -7.95 1.57
C GLN A 97 21.96 -7.02 0.35
N GLY A 98 21.10 -7.16 -0.65
CA GLY A 98 21.17 -6.37 -1.88
C GLY A 98 22.05 -6.96 -2.99
N GLU A 99 22.59 -8.16 -2.83
CA GLU A 99 23.31 -8.85 -3.88
C GLU A 99 22.38 -9.68 -4.79
N GLU A 100 22.68 -9.72 -6.08
CA GLU A 100 21.95 -10.52 -7.06
C GLU A 100 22.85 -11.52 -7.78
N LEU A 101 22.28 -12.69 -8.06
CA LEU A 101 22.92 -13.70 -8.88
C LEU A 101 22.63 -13.45 -10.37
N ILE A 102 23.64 -13.00 -11.11
CA ILE A 102 23.57 -12.83 -12.56
C ILE A 102 24.18 -14.06 -13.25
N ILE A 103 23.36 -14.77 -14.00
CA ILE A 103 23.76 -15.98 -14.72
C ILE A 103 23.90 -15.65 -16.21
N ASN A 104 25.11 -15.59 -16.72
CA ASN A 104 25.36 -15.42 -18.15
C ASN A 104 25.69 -16.77 -18.78
N LYS A 105 24.68 -17.39 -19.42
CA LYS A 105 24.79 -18.71 -20.02
C LYS A 105 25.78 -18.73 -21.19
N SER A 106 25.82 -17.69 -22.03
CA SER A 106 26.69 -17.60 -23.21
C SER A 106 28.15 -17.46 -22.83
N LYS A 107 28.45 -16.67 -21.82
CA LYS A 107 29.82 -16.46 -21.32
C LYS A 107 30.25 -17.46 -20.25
N ARG A 108 29.38 -18.40 -19.84
CA ARG A 108 29.61 -19.35 -18.73
C ARG A 108 30.06 -18.65 -17.44
N LYS A 109 29.60 -17.45 -17.21
CA LYS A 109 30.02 -16.60 -16.11
C LYS A 109 28.86 -16.41 -15.13
N ILE A 110 29.16 -16.64 -13.85
CA ILE A 110 28.27 -16.33 -12.75
C ILE A 110 28.85 -15.09 -12.09
N ILE A 111 28.04 -14.08 -11.89
CA ILE A 111 28.44 -12.84 -11.25
C ILE A 111 27.48 -12.64 -10.08
N ILE A 112 28.03 -12.59 -8.88
CA ILE A 112 27.31 -11.98 -7.77
C ILE A 112 27.54 -10.49 -7.94
N SER A 113 26.55 -9.78 -8.42
CA SER A 113 26.60 -8.33 -8.49
C SER A 113 25.89 -7.77 -7.27
N LYS A 114 26.53 -6.84 -6.58
CA LYS A 114 25.74 -5.85 -5.84
C LYS A 114 25.01 -5.09 -6.94
N PRO A 115 23.67 -5.15 -7.05
CA PRO A 115 23.00 -4.22 -7.92
C PRO A 115 23.50 -2.85 -7.50
N SER A 116 23.85 -2.03 -8.47
CA SER A 116 24.03 -0.59 -8.21
C SER A 116 22.71 -0.15 -7.62
N ILE A 117 22.68 -0.07 -6.28
CA ILE A 117 21.43 0.00 -5.51
C ILE A 117 20.70 1.23 -6.02
N PRO A 118 19.55 1.10 -6.71
CA PRO A 118 18.77 2.27 -7.10
C PRO A 118 18.41 3.15 -5.89
N ALA A 119 18.44 2.58 -4.68
CA ALA A 119 18.33 3.32 -3.42
C ALA A 119 19.42 4.39 -3.24
N MET A 120 20.65 4.20 -3.73
CA MET A 120 21.69 5.24 -3.64
C MET A 120 21.33 6.53 -4.40
N HIS A 121 20.54 6.45 -5.46
CA HIS A 121 20.07 7.64 -6.15
C HIS A 121 19.10 8.46 -5.30
N ILE A 122 18.25 7.81 -4.49
CA ILE A 122 17.34 8.52 -3.58
C ILE A 122 18.09 9.22 -2.46
N ASP A 123 19.12 8.60 -1.89
CA ASP A 123 19.87 9.15 -0.76
C ASP A 123 20.48 10.53 -1.11
N GLY A 124 21.01 10.69 -2.33
CA GLY A 124 21.49 12.00 -2.81
C GLY A 124 20.38 13.05 -2.92
N TYR A 125 19.18 12.65 -3.31
CA TYR A 125 18.02 13.55 -3.39
C TYR A 125 17.40 13.82 -2.01
N GLU A 126 17.49 12.87 -1.07
CA GLU A 126 17.07 13.08 0.31
C GLU A 126 17.96 14.08 1.03
N GLN A 127 19.28 14.03 0.83
CA GLN A 127 20.22 15.01 1.37
C GLN A 127 19.93 16.44 0.89
N LYS A 128 19.41 16.58 -0.33
CA LYS A 128 18.98 17.85 -0.91
C LYS A 128 17.53 18.22 -0.61
N ASN A 129 16.79 17.41 0.14
CA ASN A 129 15.37 17.56 0.42
C ASN A 129 14.46 17.60 -0.84
N ILE A 130 14.91 17.03 -1.96
CA ILE A 130 14.12 16.93 -3.20
C ILE A 130 13.17 15.75 -3.15
N ALA A 131 13.62 14.63 -2.61
CA ALA A 131 12.79 13.44 -2.42
C ALA A 131 12.86 12.98 -0.96
N THR A 132 11.83 12.28 -0.48
CA THR A 132 11.79 11.73 0.87
C THR A 132 11.04 10.41 0.87
N ARG A 133 11.69 9.35 1.33
CA ARG A 133 11.03 8.05 1.59
C ARG A 133 10.14 8.18 2.83
N PHE A 134 8.97 7.60 2.74
CA PHE A 134 8.12 7.49 3.93
C PHE A 134 8.63 6.35 4.82
N GLU A 135 8.94 6.65 6.08
CA GLU A 135 9.54 5.72 7.05
C GLU A 135 10.81 5.02 6.51
N PRO A 136 11.92 5.77 6.29
CA PRO A 136 13.12 5.27 5.62
C PRO A 136 13.71 4.01 6.26
N ALA A 137 13.67 3.91 7.59
CA ALA A 137 14.25 2.80 8.35
C ALA A 137 13.55 1.45 8.09
N THR A 138 12.28 1.47 7.72
CA THR A 138 11.44 0.28 7.51
C THR A 138 10.86 0.23 6.08
N TRP A 139 11.37 1.07 5.20
CA TRP A 139 10.82 1.28 3.86
C TRP A 139 10.77 0.01 3.01
N ILE A 140 11.79 -0.83 3.13
CA ILE A 140 11.90 -2.12 2.42
C ILE A 140 11.35 -3.31 3.19
N ASP A 141 11.02 -3.12 4.46
CA ASP A 141 10.62 -4.23 5.35
C ASP A 141 9.10 -4.28 5.55
N ARG A 142 8.40 -3.16 5.40
CA ARG A 142 7.00 -3.04 5.77
C ARG A 142 6.17 -2.40 4.66
N LEU A 143 4.92 -2.84 4.54
CA LEU A 143 3.92 -2.17 3.71
C LEU A 143 3.56 -0.81 4.31
N ASN A 144 3.12 0.13 3.48
CA ASN A 144 2.61 1.40 4.00
C ASN A 144 1.17 1.26 4.49
N SER A 145 0.35 0.48 3.80
CA SER A 145 -1.05 0.33 4.18
C SER A 145 -1.64 -1.00 3.77
N ILE A 146 -2.65 -1.43 4.53
CA ILE A 146 -3.49 -2.58 4.23
C ILE A 146 -4.95 -2.21 4.45
N LEU A 147 -5.84 -2.77 3.63
CA LEU A 147 -7.28 -2.64 3.74
C LEU A 147 -7.89 -3.98 4.10
N PHE A 148 -8.76 -4.02 5.09
CA PHE A 148 -9.55 -5.19 5.46
C PHE A 148 -11.02 -5.00 5.11
N GLU A 149 -11.67 -6.08 4.67
CA GLU A 149 -13.11 -6.18 4.50
C GLU A 149 -13.74 -6.61 5.84
N THR A 150 -14.39 -5.69 6.52
CA THR A 150 -14.93 -5.92 7.87
C THR A 150 -15.95 -7.07 7.94
N PRO A 151 -16.87 -7.27 6.96
CA PRO A 151 -17.83 -8.35 7.00
C PRO A 151 -17.26 -9.77 6.99
N LYS A 152 -15.97 -9.91 6.65
CA LYS A 152 -15.30 -11.23 6.62
C LYS A 152 -14.87 -11.73 7.98
N PHE A 153 -14.86 -10.87 8.99
CA PHE A 153 -14.50 -11.25 10.36
C PHE A 153 -15.72 -11.74 11.13
N LYS A 154 -15.56 -12.85 11.82
CA LYS A 154 -16.66 -13.47 12.59
C LYS A 154 -16.98 -12.70 13.86
N SER A 155 -16.03 -11.95 14.39
CA SER A 155 -16.18 -11.15 15.61
C SER A 155 -15.24 -9.94 15.63
N LEU A 156 -15.56 -8.94 16.46
CA LEU A 156 -14.67 -7.80 16.73
C LEU A 156 -13.36 -8.23 17.37
N GLU A 157 -13.34 -9.32 18.11
CA GLU A 157 -12.13 -9.87 18.70
C GLU A 157 -11.19 -10.43 17.63
N GLU A 158 -11.71 -11.18 16.66
CA GLU A 158 -10.91 -11.67 15.51
C GLU A 158 -10.35 -10.50 14.71
N LEU A 159 -11.16 -9.48 14.44
CA LEU A 159 -10.74 -8.25 13.77
C LEU A 159 -9.64 -7.54 14.56
N TYR A 160 -9.82 -7.34 15.86
CA TYR A 160 -8.82 -6.71 16.73
C TYR A 160 -7.49 -7.46 16.72
N ASN A 161 -7.53 -8.78 16.92
CA ASN A 161 -6.33 -9.62 16.92
C ASN A 161 -5.58 -9.58 15.59
N THR A 162 -6.31 -9.51 14.48
CA THR A 162 -5.72 -9.39 13.14
C THR A 162 -5.06 -8.02 12.95
N ILE A 163 -5.73 -6.94 13.31
CA ILE A 163 -5.18 -5.58 13.24
C ILE A 163 -3.93 -5.46 14.09
N ASN A 164 -3.97 -5.97 15.32
CA ASN A 164 -2.84 -5.87 16.25
C ASN A 164 -1.57 -6.57 15.70
N LYS A 165 -1.74 -7.75 15.09
CA LYS A 165 -0.64 -8.44 14.38
C LYS A 165 -0.08 -7.61 13.22
N CYS A 166 -0.91 -6.79 12.57
CA CYS A 166 -0.49 -5.97 11.44
C CYS A 166 0.32 -4.73 11.84
N PHE A 167 0.13 -4.18 13.03
CA PHE A 167 0.78 -2.93 13.43
C PHE A 167 2.30 -2.97 13.33
N SER A 168 2.93 -4.10 13.63
CA SER A 168 4.38 -4.29 13.50
C SER A 168 4.87 -4.35 12.04
N ASN A 169 3.97 -4.67 11.09
CA ASN A 169 4.31 -4.96 9.69
C ASN A 169 3.85 -3.86 8.71
N ILE A 170 3.27 -2.78 9.22
CA ILE A 170 2.74 -1.67 8.43
C ILE A 170 3.37 -0.36 8.90
N ASN A 171 3.67 0.52 7.95
CA ASN A 171 4.30 1.82 8.24
C ASN A 171 3.29 2.92 8.58
N ASP A 172 2.10 2.91 7.97
CA ASP A 172 1.20 4.07 8.04
C ASP A 172 -0.21 3.73 8.57
N VAL A 173 -1.05 3.08 7.76
CA VAL A 173 -2.48 2.99 8.05
C VAL A 173 -3.08 1.62 7.75
N ILE A 174 -4.00 1.21 8.60
CA ILE A 174 -4.92 0.10 8.36
C ILE A 174 -6.27 0.67 8.00
N GLY A 175 -6.84 0.22 6.87
CA GLY A 175 -8.20 0.53 6.45
C GLY A 175 -9.17 -0.57 6.85
N LEU A 176 -10.37 -0.19 7.26
CA LEU A 176 -11.50 -1.09 7.50
C LEU A 176 -12.63 -0.67 6.58
N ASN A 177 -12.88 -1.45 5.54
CA ASN A 177 -14.00 -1.24 4.63
C ASN A 177 -15.28 -1.84 5.19
N ASP A 178 -16.42 -1.26 4.84
CA ASP A 178 -17.75 -1.68 5.30
C ASP A 178 -17.80 -1.81 6.84
N PHE A 179 -17.24 -0.81 7.54
CA PHE A 179 -17.09 -0.86 8.99
C PHE A 179 -18.43 -0.71 9.73
N GLU A 180 -19.47 -0.15 9.08
CA GLU A 180 -20.84 -0.12 9.58
C GLU A 180 -21.35 -1.53 9.91
N TYR A 181 -20.91 -2.54 9.15
CA TYR A 181 -21.28 -3.94 9.42
C TYR A 181 -20.87 -4.38 10.83
N ALA A 182 -19.65 -4.02 11.25
CA ALA A 182 -19.20 -4.35 12.60
C ALA A 182 -20.00 -3.62 13.68
N ILE A 183 -20.38 -2.36 13.44
CA ILE A 183 -21.20 -1.60 14.39
C ILE A 183 -22.60 -2.18 14.48
N GLN A 184 -23.22 -2.53 13.35
CA GLN A 184 -24.61 -2.99 13.28
C GLN A 184 -24.81 -4.38 13.89
N ASN A 185 -23.83 -5.29 13.75
CA ASN A 185 -23.98 -6.69 14.05
C ASN A 185 -23.39 -7.13 15.42
N ASN A 186 -22.71 -6.23 16.13
CA ASN A 186 -22.20 -6.49 17.48
C ASN A 186 -22.93 -5.65 18.51
N ASP A 187 -22.83 -6.01 19.79
CA ASP A 187 -23.33 -5.16 20.86
C ASP A 187 -22.62 -3.80 20.88
N ILE A 188 -23.35 -2.74 21.22
CA ILE A 188 -22.78 -1.38 21.23
C ILE A 188 -21.62 -1.26 22.21
N LYS A 189 -21.69 -1.92 23.37
CA LYS A 189 -20.61 -1.89 24.37
C LYS A 189 -19.36 -2.59 23.84
N GLU A 190 -19.51 -3.67 23.10
CA GLU A 190 -18.40 -4.37 22.44
C GLU A 190 -17.77 -3.48 21.38
N SER A 191 -18.60 -2.83 20.54
CA SER A 191 -18.13 -1.90 19.50
C SER A 191 -17.38 -0.71 20.11
N LEU A 192 -17.88 -0.14 21.20
CA LEU A 192 -17.20 0.95 21.93
C LEU A 192 -15.90 0.48 22.61
N SER A 193 -15.91 -0.73 23.18
CA SER A 193 -14.71 -1.34 23.76
C SER A 193 -13.63 -1.57 22.69
N PHE A 194 -14.02 -2.10 21.54
CA PHE A 194 -13.14 -2.26 20.38
C PHE A 194 -12.52 -0.92 19.98
N LEU A 195 -13.33 0.13 19.83
CA LEU A 195 -12.85 1.47 19.44
C LEU A 195 -11.80 2.02 20.43
N ARG A 196 -12.02 1.86 21.73
CA ARG A 196 -11.09 2.33 22.76
C ARG A 196 -9.78 1.54 22.76
N LYS A 197 -9.86 0.21 22.68
CA LYS A 197 -8.69 -0.66 22.61
C LYS A 197 -7.83 -0.34 21.38
N ILE A 198 -8.45 -0.28 20.20
CA ILE A 198 -7.73 -0.03 18.98
C ILE A 198 -7.15 1.39 18.91
N ASN A 199 -7.80 2.37 19.57
CA ASN A 199 -7.24 3.71 19.68
C ASN A 199 -5.96 3.72 20.52
N SER A 200 -5.91 2.97 21.62
CA SER A 200 -4.69 2.82 22.43
C SER A 200 -3.56 2.21 21.59
N GLU A 201 -3.83 1.11 20.91
CA GLU A 201 -2.86 0.46 20.05
C GLU A 201 -2.35 1.39 18.93
N CYS A 202 -3.24 2.15 18.30
CA CYS A 202 -2.85 3.13 17.29
C CYS A 202 -1.91 4.20 17.85
N VAL A 203 -2.09 4.61 19.12
CA VAL A 203 -1.20 5.55 19.80
C VAL A 203 0.15 4.90 20.09
N ASP A 204 0.13 3.71 20.68
CA ASP A 204 1.34 3.00 21.13
C ASP A 204 2.26 2.64 19.94
N TYR A 205 1.69 2.18 18.84
CA TYR A 205 2.44 1.87 17.61
C TYR A 205 2.70 3.09 16.71
N GLY A 206 2.13 4.27 17.00
CA GLY A 206 2.22 5.45 16.14
C GLY A 206 1.58 5.26 14.76
N LYS A 207 0.57 4.39 14.66
CA LYS A 207 -0.12 4.03 13.42
C LYS A 207 -1.48 4.72 13.32
N ARG A 208 -2.13 4.58 12.15
CA ARG A 208 -3.48 5.09 11.92
C ARG A 208 -4.44 3.97 11.58
N LEU A 209 -5.71 4.21 11.87
CA LEU A 209 -6.84 3.42 11.45
C LEU A 209 -7.79 4.30 10.63
N SER A 210 -8.27 3.79 9.51
CA SER A 210 -9.24 4.46 8.65
C SER A 210 -10.48 3.57 8.56
N CYS A 211 -11.56 3.98 9.20
CA CYS A 211 -12.85 3.27 9.16
C CYS A 211 -13.71 3.88 8.05
N ILE A 212 -14.10 3.07 7.08
CA ILE A 212 -14.96 3.47 5.96
C ILE A 212 -16.37 2.99 6.28
N ILE A 213 -17.31 3.90 6.28
CA ILE A 213 -18.72 3.68 6.59
C ILE A 213 -19.53 4.02 5.36
N ASP A 214 -20.13 3.02 4.74
CA ASP A 214 -21.11 3.22 3.68
C ASP A 214 -22.47 3.52 4.33
N ILE A 215 -22.93 4.76 4.14
CA ILE A 215 -24.20 5.21 4.75
C ILE A 215 -25.39 4.43 4.22
N THR A 216 -25.31 3.94 3.00
CA THR A 216 -26.40 3.24 2.33
C THR A 216 -26.62 1.82 2.83
N ASN A 217 -25.58 1.24 3.44
CA ASN A 217 -25.63 -0.10 4.04
C ASN A 217 -26.15 -0.07 5.49
N ILE A 218 -26.52 1.10 6.01
CA ILE A 218 -27.03 1.20 7.39
C ILE A 218 -28.52 0.94 7.42
N GLU A 219 -28.92 -0.11 8.12
CA GLU A 219 -30.34 -0.44 8.34
C GLU A 219 -31.02 0.67 9.16
N LYS A 220 -32.22 1.07 8.75
CA LYS A 220 -32.95 2.19 9.40
C LYS A 220 -33.16 1.99 10.90
N GLU A 221 -33.39 0.76 11.32
CA GLU A 221 -33.59 0.40 12.74
C GLU A 221 -32.31 0.50 13.55
N LYS A 222 -31.15 0.51 12.90
CA LYS A 222 -29.83 0.52 13.54
C LYS A 222 -29.15 1.89 13.50
N THR A 223 -29.79 2.91 12.93
CA THR A 223 -29.21 4.27 12.80
C THR A 223 -28.88 4.88 14.16
N SER A 224 -29.72 4.69 15.18
CA SER A 224 -29.47 5.18 16.55
C SER A 224 -28.19 4.57 17.15
N LYS A 225 -27.97 3.30 16.92
CA LYS A 225 -26.77 2.58 17.38
C LYS A 225 -25.50 3.10 16.70
N VAL A 226 -25.57 3.35 15.39
CA VAL A 226 -24.44 3.92 14.64
C VAL A 226 -24.15 5.36 15.12
N LEU A 227 -25.18 6.17 15.39
CA LEU A 227 -25.01 7.52 15.97
C LEU A 227 -24.35 7.48 17.34
N GLU A 228 -24.75 6.55 18.22
CA GLU A 228 -24.10 6.38 19.52
C GLU A 228 -22.63 6.05 19.38
N PHE A 229 -22.27 5.15 18.46
CA PHE A 229 -20.89 4.82 18.14
C PHE A 229 -20.10 6.04 17.63
N ILE A 230 -20.66 6.80 16.69
CA ILE A 230 -20.03 8.01 16.14
C ILE A 230 -19.86 9.08 17.23
N LYS A 231 -20.83 9.22 18.13
CA LYS A 231 -20.74 10.14 19.26
C LYS A 231 -19.54 9.78 20.16
N GLU A 232 -19.37 8.51 20.50
CA GLU A 232 -18.23 8.06 21.31
C GLU A 232 -16.90 8.26 20.55
N TYR A 233 -16.85 7.95 19.25
CA TYR A 233 -15.70 8.29 18.42
C TYR A 233 -15.35 9.77 18.50
N CYS A 234 -16.35 10.64 18.48
CA CYS A 234 -16.16 12.08 18.65
C CYS A 234 -15.59 12.43 20.02
N ASN A 235 -16.03 11.76 21.09
CA ASN A 235 -15.56 11.96 22.46
C ASN A 235 -14.09 11.56 22.67
N ILE A 236 -13.64 10.47 22.05
CA ILE A 236 -12.27 9.93 22.25
C ILE A 236 -11.17 10.90 21.79
N HIS A 237 -11.49 11.95 21.03
CA HIS A 237 -10.50 12.91 20.52
C HIS A 237 -9.27 12.28 19.83
N SER A 238 -9.42 11.07 19.29
CA SER A 238 -8.34 10.38 18.59
C SER A 238 -7.87 11.16 17.37
N LYS A 239 -6.54 11.30 17.23
CA LYS A 239 -5.90 11.78 16.01
C LYS A 239 -5.51 10.63 15.07
N ASN A 240 -5.55 9.41 15.60
CA ASN A 240 -5.06 8.20 14.93
C ASN A 240 -6.17 7.40 14.26
N ILE A 241 -7.42 7.62 14.64
CA ILE A 241 -8.58 7.02 13.97
C ILE A 241 -9.27 8.07 13.10
N THR A 242 -9.58 7.69 11.88
CA THR A 242 -10.32 8.54 10.91
C THR A 242 -11.56 7.79 10.45
N MET A 243 -12.72 8.44 10.49
CA MET A 243 -13.94 7.95 9.84
C MET A 243 -14.11 8.62 8.49
N ILE A 244 -14.37 7.81 7.48
CA ILE A 244 -14.65 8.23 6.10
C ILE A 244 -16.07 7.76 5.79
N PHE A 245 -16.94 8.68 5.43
CA PHE A 245 -18.29 8.35 5.01
C PHE A 245 -18.33 8.20 3.49
N ASP A 246 -18.71 7.02 3.05
CA ASP A 246 -18.93 6.71 1.65
C ASP A 246 -20.38 7.04 1.31
N VAL A 247 -20.58 7.91 0.30
CA VAL A 247 -21.88 8.55 0.06
C VAL A 247 -22.18 8.58 -1.43
N LYS A 248 -23.39 8.20 -1.81
CA LYS A 248 -23.97 8.47 -3.14
C LYS A 248 -24.91 9.69 -3.09
N SER A 249 -24.83 10.51 -4.10
CA SER A 249 -25.61 11.75 -4.13
C SER A 249 -27.13 11.54 -4.13
N LYS A 250 -27.61 10.44 -4.71
CA LYS A 250 -29.05 10.09 -4.73
C LYS A 250 -29.54 9.66 -3.34
N GLU A 251 -28.72 8.89 -2.64
CA GLU A 251 -29.07 8.27 -1.37
C GLU A 251 -28.95 9.25 -0.20
N LEU A 252 -28.14 10.28 -0.35
CA LEU A 252 -28.07 11.35 0.66
C LEU A 252 -29.44 12.01 0.93
N GLN A 253 -30.36 11.98 -0.03
CA GLN A 253 -31.72 12.50 0.15
C GLN A 253 -32.59 11.58 1.03
N GLU A 254 -32.41 10.26 0.92
CA GLU A 254 -33.17 9.27 1.70
C GLU A 254 -32.69 9.19 3.15
N TYR A 255 -31.41 9.46 3.38
CA TYR A 255 -30.77 9.45 4.70
C TYR A 255 -30.50 10.86 5.24
N SER A 256 -31.22 11.87 4.74
CA SER A 256 -30.94 13.29 5.04
C SER A 256 -30.90 13.59 6.53
N ASP A 257 -31.86 13.11 7.30
CA ASP A 257 -31.98 13.37 8.73
C ASP A 257 -30.86 12.67 9.52
N PHE A 258 -30.61 11.42 9.22
CA PHE A 258 -29.53 10.65 9.84
C PHE A 258 -28.15 11.27 9.55
N PHE A 259 -27.92 11.70 8.31
CA PHE A 259 -26.67 12.34 7.93
C PHE A 259 -26.53 13.73 8.54
N GLU A 260 -27.63 14.46 8.70
CA GLU A 260 -27.65 15.72 9.43
C GLU A 260 -27.25 15.52 10.90
N ASP A 261 -27.73 14.45 11.55
CA ASP A 261 -27.34 14.12 12.92
C ASP A 261 -25.83 13.79 13.02
N ILE A 262 -25.27 13.05 12.06
CA ILE A 262 -23.81 12.82 11.97
C ILE A 262 -23.07 14.16 11.88
N ILE A 263 -23.48 15.04 10.97
CA ILE A 263 -22.85 16.35 10.80
C ILE A 263 -22.92 17.16 12.10
N ASN A 264 -24.08 17.17 12.78
CA ASN A 264 -24.26 17.85 14.06
C ASN A 264 -23.23 17.35 15.09
N LEU A 265 -23.01 16.04 15.19
CA LEU A 265 -21.98 15.49 16.06
C LEU A 265 -20.59 16.03 15.71
N PHE A 266 -20.20 16.02 14.46
CA PHE A 266 -18.89 16.50 14.02
C PHE A 266 -18.70 18.00 14.25
N ILE A 267 -19.75 18.80 14.07
CA ILE A 267 -19.76 20.25 14.38
C ILE A 267 -19.55 20.45 15.90
N ASN A 268 -20.39 19.80 16.72
CA ASN A 268 -20.36 19.96 18.17
C ASN A 268 -19.01 19.56 18.80
N PHE A 269 -18.40 18.51 18.27
CA PHE A 269 -17.09 18.04 18.75
C PHE A 269 -15.92 18.64 17.97
N LYS A 270 -16.13 19.59 17.06
CA LYS A 270 -15.10 20.27 16.23
C LYS A 270 -14.18 19.29 15.49
N LYS A 271 -14.74 18.17 15.05
CA LYS A 271 -14.02 17.16 14.29
C LYS A 271 -14.13 17.37 12.80
N ARG A 272 -13.11 16.89 12.08
CA ARG A 272 -13.15 16.82 10.62
C ARG A 272 -14.06 15.69 10.19
N ILE A 273 -14.93 15.96 9.23
CA ILE A 273 -15.69 14.95 8.53
C ILE A 273 -15.04 14.69 7.16
N TYR A 274 -14.86 13.43 6.82
CA TYR A 274 -14.31 13.01 5.54
C TYR A 274 -15.40 12.34 4.73
N ILE A 275 -15.53 12.76 3.49
CA ILE A 275 -16.56 12.30 2.56
C ILE A 275 -15.89 11.74 1.32
N LYS A 276 -16.29 10.54 0.93
CA LYS A 276 -15.98 9.97 -0.38
C LYS A 276 -17.24 9.97 -1.22
N ASN A 277 -17.13 10.44 -2.46
CA ASN A 277 -18.19 10.42 -3.45
C ASN A 277 -18.17 9.10 -4.21
N GLN A 278 -19.09 8.21 -3.88
CA GLN A 278 -19.17 6.88 -4.47
C GLN A 278 -19.67 6.93 -5.94
N ASP A 279 -20.37 7.99 -6.34
CA ASP A 279 -20.79 8.18 -7.73
C ASP A 279 -19.60 8.46 -8.67
N LEU A 280 -18.49 8.98 -8.14
CA LEU A 280 -17.29 9.32 -8.90
C LEU A 280 -16.17 8.29 -8.78
N HIS A 281 -16.18 7.50 -7.72
CA HIS A 281 -15.14 6.51 -7.49
C HIS A 281 -15.64 5.38 -6.59
N GLY A 282 -15.82 4.19 -7.17
CA GLY A 282 -16.40 3.04 -6.47
C GLY A 282 -15.43 2.37 -5.49
N ALA A 283 -14.12 2.53 -5.67
CA ALA A 283 -13.14 1.91 -4.80
C ALA A 283 -12.90 2.68 -3.49
N PRO A 284 -12.52 2.00 -2.38
CA PRO A 284 -12.29 2.63 -1.09
C PRO A 284 -11.12 3.62 -1.09
N TYR A 285 -11.23 4.63 -0.23
CA TYR A 285 -10.15 5.53 0.17
C TYR A 285 -9.77 5.27 1.62
N ILE A 286 -8.48 5.20 1.92
CA ILE A 286 -7.98 5.17 3.29
C ILE A 286 -7.03 6.34 3.53
N LEU A 287 -7.02 6.87 4.73
CA LEU A 287 -6.28 8.08 5.06
C LEU A 287 -5.17 7.82 6.07
N GLY A 288 -3.93 7.79 5.59
CA GLY A 288 -2.73 7.66 6.40
C GLY A 288 -2.05 9.00 6.72
N ARG A 289 -0.90 8.91 7.40
CA ARG A 289 -0.01 10.06 7.66
C ARG A 289 0.61 10.57 6.37
N ALA A 290 0.95 9.67 5.47
CA ALA A 290 1.50 10.03 4.17
C ALA A 290 0.43 10.58 3.20
N GLY A 291 -0.84 10.62 3.58
CA GLY A 291 -1.97 11.12 2.79
C GLY A 291 -2.97 10.03 2.43
N PRO A 292 -3.94 10.32 1.55
CA PRO A 292 -4.90 9.32 1.11
C PRO A 292 -4.23 8.25 0.24
N TYR A 293 -4.74 7.03 0.33
CA TYR A 293 -4.48 5.91 -0.56
C TYR A 293 -5.80 5.44 -1.14
N CYS A 294 -5.84 5.11 -2.42
CA CYS A 294 -7.03 4.57 -3.07
C CYS A 294 -6.65 3.46 -4.05
N PHE A 295 -7.58 2.57 -4.31
CA PHE A 295 -7.53 1.66 -5.44
C PHE A 295 -8.08 2.36 -6.68
N ASP A 296 -7.71 1.91 -7.88
CA ASP A 296 -8.53 2.21 -9.04
C ASP A 296 -9.76 1.30 -9.07
N GLU A 297 -10.77 1.69 -9.84
CA GLU A 297 -12.03 0.95 -9.90
C GLU A 297 -11.86 -0.43 -10.51
N ASP A 298 -11.03 -0.55 -11.55
CA ASP A 298 -10.78 -1.83 -12.22
C ASP A 298 -10.09 -2.81 -11.28
N GLU A 299 -9.11 -2.34 -10.49
CA GLU A 299 -8.45 -3.16 -9.47
C GLU A 299 -9.41 -3.61 -8.38
N TRP A 300 -10.30 -2.71 -7.97
CA TRP A 300 -11.29 -3.01 -6.95
C TRP A 300 -12.32 -4.04 -7.44
N LEU A 301 -12.73 -3.95 -8.70
CA LEU A 301 -13.61 -4.94 -9.33
C LEU A 301 -12.94 -6.31 -9.46
N VAL A 302 -11.66 -6.36 -9.84
CA VAL A 302 -10.86 -7.60 -9.85
C VAL A 302 -10.78 -8.20 -8.46
N TYR A 303 -10.49 -7.37 -7.44
CA TYR A 303 -10.48 -7.83 -6.06
C TYR A 303 -11.81 -8.46 -5.65
N LYS A 304 -12.91 -7.75 -5.85
CA LYS A 304 -14.24 -8.27 -5.50
C LYS A 304 -14.54 -9.59 -6.19
N LYS A 305 -14.17 -9.75 -7.45
CA LYS A 305 -14.43 -10.96 -8.24
C LYS A 305 -13.53 -12.13 -7.86
N GLU A 306 -12.24 -11.91 -7.69
CA GLU A 306 -11.25 -12.99 -7.58
C GLU A 306 -10.86 -13.32 -6.14
N PHE A 307 -10.91 -12.34 -5.25
CA PHE A 307 -10.36 -12.46 -3.88
C PHE A 307 -11.41 -12.40 -2.78
N GLN A 308 -12.64 -11.99 -3.08
CA GLN A 308 -13.68 -11.80 -2.07
C GLN A 308 -13.88 -13.00 -1.14
N GLU A 309 -13.74 -14.23 -1.66
CA GLU A 309 -13.89 -15.45 -0.88
C GLU A 309 -12.59 -15.91 -0.18
N LYS A 310 -11.43 -15.42 -0.62
CA LYS A 310 -10.12 -15.99 -0.30
C LYS A 310 -9.26 -15.13 0.63
N SER A 311 -9.55 -13.85 0.78
CA SER A 311 -8.72 -12.94 1.54
C SER A 311 -9.51 -12.08 2.53
N TYR A 312 -8.93 -11.84 3.70
CA TYR A 312 -9.45 -10.90 4.71
C TYR A 312 -8.98 -9.46 4.44
N GLY A 313 -7.88 -9.31 3.73
CA GLY A 313 -7.26 -8.01 3.51
C GLY A 313 -6.65 -7.87 2.12
N LEU A 314 -6.37 -6.64 1.76
CA LEU A 314 -5.76 -6.22 0.51
C LEU A 314 -4.74 -5.11 0.76
N ALA A 315 -3.51 -5.26 0.29
CA ALA A 315 -2.53 -4.19 0.37
C ALA A 315 -2.92 -3.05 -0.58
N SER A 316 -3.07 -1.85 -0.05
CA SER A 316 -3.39 -0.65 -0.83
C SER A 316 -2.14 0.14 -1.22
N SER A 317 -1.06 0.04 -0.44
CA SER A 317 0.22 0.69 -0.76
C SER A 317 1.39 -0.13 -0.24
N GLN A 318 2.36 -0.35 -1.11
CA GLN A 318 3.64 -0.99 -0.76
C GLN A 318 4.62 0.05 -0.24
N SER A 319 4.93 1.07 -1.04
CA SER A 319 5.92 2.10 -0.72
C SER A 319 5.44 3.49 -1.13
N THR A 320 5.95 4.51 -0.47
CA THR A 320 5.66 5.91 -0.80
C THR A 320 6.93 6.73 -0.79
N ILE A 321 7.10 7.53 -1.83
CA ILE A 321 8.15 8.55 -1.95
C ILE A 321 7.47 9.90 -2.19
N SER A 322 7.85 10.90 -1.43
CA SER A 322 7.38 12.27 -1.60
C SER A 322 8.44 13.11 -2.33
N ILE A 323 8.04 13.91 -3.30
CA ILE A 323 8.91 14.74 -4.14
C ILE A 323 8.53 16.20 -3.98
N ASP A 324 9.51 17.04 -3.64
CA ASP A 324 9.38 18.49 -3.70
C ASP A 324 9.73 18.98 -5.11
N VAL A 325 8.70 19.29 -5.88
CA VAL A 325 8.83 19.73 -7.27
C VAL A 325 9.58 21.06 -7.36
N ASN A 326 9.30 22.00 -6.45
CA ASN A 326 9.99 23.30 -6.44
C ASN A 326 11.46 23.15 -6.07
N ALA A 327 11.80 22.28 -5.12
CA ALA A 327 13.20 22.01 -4.77
C ALA A 327 13.95 21.40 -5.96
N PHE A 328 13.30 20.47 -6.69
CA PHE A 328 13.91 19.90 -7.88
C PHE A 328 14.21 20.96 -8.94
N PHE A 329 13.21 21.78 -9.32
CA PHE A 329 13.39 22.77 -10.40
C PHE A 329 14.29 23.96 -10.02
N LYS A 330 14.52 24.22 -8.74
CA LYS A 330 15.54 25.18 -8.31
C LYS A 330 16.97 24.73 -8.63
N GLU A 331 17.21 23.43 -8.57
CA GLU A 331 18.53 22.86 -8.88
C GLU A 331 18.66 22.45 -10.35
N ASN A 332 17.57 22.05 -10.99
CA ASN A 332 17.54 21.42 -12.31
C ASN A 332 16.44 22.02 -13.17
N ASN A 333 16.72 23.05 -13.93
CA ASN A 333 15.72 23.69 -14.78
C ASN A 333 15.52 22.96 -16.13
N ASN A 334 15.36 21.62 -16.10
CA ASN A 334 15.25 20.80 -17.30
C ASN A 334 14.21 19.68 -17.14
N ILE A 335 13.21 19.69 -18.02
CA ILE A 335 12.11 18.71 -18.06
C ILE A 335 12.64 17.28 -18.27
N ASN A 336 13.63 17.08 -19.13
CA ASN A 336 14.16 15.75 -19.40
C ASN A 336 14.90 15.19 -18.17
N GLN A 337 15.55 16.06 -17.40
CA GLN A 337 16.13 15.67 -16.10
C GLN A 337 15.05 15.31 -15.08
N PHE A 338 13.91 15.99 -15.07
CA PHE A 338 12.79 15.63 -14.20
C PHE A 338 12.25 14.23 -14.54
N ARG A 339 12.03 13.95 -15.84
CA ARG A 339 11.57 12.62 -16.29
C ARG A 339 12.57 11.51 -15.95
N LEU A 340 13.86 11.77 -16.15
CA LEU A 340 14.93 10.83 -15.77
C LEU A 340 14.95 10.59 -14.25
N PHE A 341 14.80 11.67 -13.48
CA PHE A 341 14.70 11.60 -12.03
C PHE A 341 13.53 10.72 -11.59
N ILE A 342 12.32 10.91 -12.14
CA ILE A 342 11.16 10.09 -11.84
C ILE A 342 11.41 8.61 -12.21
N LYS A 343 12.02 8.33 -13.37
CA LYS A 343 12.41 6.96 -13.75
C LYS A 343 13.35 6.30 -12.74
N ASN A 344 14.31 7.05 -12.19
CA ASN A 344 15.20 6.56 -11.13
C ASN A 344 14.46 6.30 -9.82
N ILE A 345 13.49 7.14 -9.46
CA ILE A 345 12.59 6.91 -8.32
C ILE A 345 11.79 5.62 -8.52
N VAL A 346 11.24 5.41 -9.72
CA VAL A 346 10.48 4.19 -10.04
C VAL A 346 11.37 2.94 -9.94
N LYS A 347 12.60 2.98 -10.45
CA LYS A 347 13.56 1.87 -10.27
C LYS A 347 13.81 1.54 -8.81
N SER A 348 13.92 2.55 -7.96
CA SER A 348 14.10 2.37 -6.52
C SER A 348 12.87 1.75 -5.85
N LEU A 349 11.68 2.14 -6.29
CA LEU A 349 10.42 1.53 -5.83
C LEU A 349 10.33 0.06 -6.27
N LEU A 350 10.70 -0.26 -7.52
CA LEU A 350 10.76 -1.64 -8.02
C LEU A 350 11.67 -2.52 -7.16
N TYR A 351 12.85 -1.99 -6.85
CA TYR A 351 13.81 -2.70 -5.99
C TYR A 351 13.24 -2.94 -4.58
N ALA A 352 12.70 -1.89 -3.95
CA ALA A 352 12.08 -2.02 -2.63
C ALA A 352 10.96 -3.07 -2.63
N ASN A 353 10.11 -3.06 -3.65
CA ASN A 353 9.02 -4.03 -3.77
C ASN A 353 9.52 -5.46 -3.97
N SER A 354 10.59 -5.65 -4.71
CA SER A 354 11.17 -6.98 -4.88
C SER A 354 11.63 -7.56 -3.53
N LEU A 355 12.18 -6.73 -2.66
CA LEU A 355 12.59 -7.12 -1.32
C LEU A 355 11.38 -7.35 -0.39
N GLN A 356 10.41 -6.43 -0.40
CA GLN A 356 9.18 -6.57 0.39
C GLN A 356 8.44 -7.87 0.05
N ARG A 357 8.33 -8.21 -1.23
CA ARG A 357 7.65 -9.43 -1.68
C ARG A 357 8.36 -10.70 -1.26
N ARG A 358 9.69 -10.69 -1.18
CA ARG A 358 10.46 -11.84 -0.67
C ARG A 358 10.20 -12.09 0.82
N ARG A 359 10.05 -11.02 1.60
CA ARG A 359 9.81 -11.09 3.05
C ARG A 359 8.35 -11.32 3.42
N SER A 360 7.44 -10.89 2.56
CA SER A 360 6.01 -10.88 2.86
C SER A 360 5.36 -12.25 2.89
N ASP A 361 5.93 -13.25 2.22
CA ASP A 361 5.42 -14.63 2.28
C ASP A 361 5.42 -15.17 3.73
N GLU A 362 6.34 -14.71 4.58
CA GLU A 362 6.41 -15.13 5.97
C GLU A 362 5.45 -14.35 6.88
N TYR A 363 5.31 -13.03 6.65
CA TYR A 363 4.57 -12.15 7.56
C TYR A 363 3.09 -12.01 7.25
N PHE A 364 2.72 -12.03 5.97
CA PHE A 364 1.33 -11.76 5.58
C PHE A 364 0.47 -13.01 5.34
N LYS A 365 1.08 -14.17 5.14
CA LYS A 365 0.37 -15.43 4.94
C LYS A 365 -0.64 -15.71 6.05
N ASP A 366 -0.23 -15.53 7.30
CA ASP A 366 -1.09 -15.77 8.45
C ASP A 366 -2.08 -14.63 8.72
N ILE A 367 -1.74 -13.40 8.30
CA ILE A 367 -2.57 -12.21 8.53
C ILE A 367 -3.71 -12.14 7.52
N VAL A 368 -3.39 -12.29 6.25
CA VAL A 368 -4.39 -12.22 5.17
C VAL A 368 -5.03 -13.58 4.87
N LYS A 369 -4.58 -14.63 5.56
CA LYS A 369 -5.04 -16.02 5.39
C LYS A 369 -5.03 -16.48 3.93
N LEU A 370 -4.12 -15.92 3.14
CA LEU A 370 -3.91 -16.32 1.76
C LEU A 370 -2.94 -17.48 1.68
N THR A 371 -3.31 -18.50 0.89
CA THR A 371 -2.40 -19.57 0.52
C THR A 371 -1.61 -19.20 -0.72
N PHE A 372 -0.38 -19.69 -0.83
CA PHE A 372 0.36 -19.65 -2.08
C PHE A 372 -0.43 -20.40 -3.19
N PRO A 373 -0.67 -19.87 -4.42
CA PRO A 373 0.02 -18.72 -5.05
C PRO A 373 -0.66 -17.34 -4.85
N TYR A 374 -1.78 -17.25 -4.13
CA TYR A 374 -2.59 -16.03 -4.03
C TYR A 374 -1.89 -14.85 -3.32
N VAL A 375 -0.89 -15.12 -2.49
CA VAL A 375 -0.05 -14.07 -1.88
C VAL A 375 0.61 -13.22 -2.95
N ARG A 376 1.05 -13.80 -4.07
CA ARG A 376 1.63 -13.05 -5.20
C ARG A 376 0.63 -12.09 -5.82
N GLU A 377 -0.61 -12.56 -6.02
CA GLU A 377 -1.68 -11.77 -6.62
C GLU A 377 -2.13 -10.64 -5.70
N PHE A 378 -2.13 -10.89 -4.39
CA PHE A 378 -2.35 -9.86 -3.37
C PHE A 378 -1.43 -8.64 -3.56
N PHE A 379 -0.13 -8.87 -3.78
CA PHE A 379 0.82 -7.79 -4.03
C PHE A 379 0.67 -7.16 -5.42
N ASN A 380 0.14 -7.89 -6.40
CA ASN A 380 -0.10 -7.34 -7.73
C ASN A 380 -1.18 -6.26 -7.74
N LEU A 381 -2.10 -6.26 -6.78
CA LEU A 381 -3.12 -5.24 -6.60
C LEU A 381 -2.63 -4.01 -5.82
N SER A 382 -1.42 -4.05 -5.29
CA SER A 382 -0.85 -2.98 -4.48
C SER A 382 -0.12 -1.96 -5.32
N LYS A 383 -0.26 -0.70 -4.96
CA LYS A 383 0.38 0.43 -5.63
C LYS A 383 1.57 0.96 -4.86
N ASN A 384 2.50 1.53 -5.59
CA ASN A 384 3.51 2.43 -5.07
C ASN A 384 3.06 3.86 -5.31
N TYR A 385 3.32 4.75 -4.36
CA TYR A 385 2.90 6.13 -4.48
C TYR A 385 4.09 7.06 -4.64
N ILE A 386 4.10 7.83 -5.74
CA ILE A 386 4.94 9.01 -5.89
C ILE A 386 4.07 10.23 -5.60
N ARG A 387 4.39 10.94 -4.52
CA ARG A 387 3.60 12.06 -4.03
C ARG A 387 4.32 13.36 -4.32
N PHE A 388 3.71 14.20 -5.12
CA PHE A 388 4.21 15.51 -5.48
C PHE A 388 3.69 16.57 -4.52
N TRP A 389 4.57 17.46 -4.08
CA TRP A 389 4.22 18.58 -3.24
C TRP A 389 5.00 19.84 -3.65
N ASN A 390 4.58 21.01 -3.16
CA ASN A 390 5.17 22.30 -3.51
C ASN A 390 5.21 22.62 -5.01
N TYR A 391 4.28 22.12 -5.81
CA TYR A 391 4.21 22.45 -7.22
C TYR A 391 3.33 23.69 -7.44
N GLY A 392 3.82 24.65 -8.25
CA GLY A 392 3.04 25.75 -8.79
C GLY A 392 2.63 26.87 -7.83
N TRP A 393 3.15 26.92 -6.59
CA TRP A 393 2.57 27.79 -5.57
C TRP A 393 3.26 29.13 -5.38
N LYS A 394 4.49 29.31 -5.81
CA LYS A 394 5.24 30.54 -5.51
C LYS A 394 6.23 31.02 -6.55
N GLU A 395 6.57 30.22 -7.53
CA GLU A 395 7.52 30.61 -8.57
C GLU A 395 6.71 31.08 -9.78
N PRO A 396 6.92 32.30 -10.28
CA PRO A 396 6.19 32.82 -11.46
C PRO A 396 6.36 31.95 -12.70
N ASP A 397 7.47 31.20 -12.78
CA ASP A 397 7.83 30.38 -13.92
C ASP A 397 7.28 28.94 -13.85
N LEU A 398 6.81 28.50 -12.67
CA LEU A 398 6.17 27.20 -12.46
C LEU A 398 4.67 27.39 -12.24
N ASN A 399 3.97 27.68 -13.30
CA ASN A 399 2.50 27.71 -13.30
C ASN A 399 1.99 26.30 -12.93
N GLN A 400 0.98 26.23 -12.06
CA GLN A 400 0.37 24.98 -11.60
C GLN A 400 -0.10 24.11 -12.78
N ASN A 401 -0.71 24.69 -13.81
CA ASN A 401 -1.17 23.97 -14.99
C ASN A 401 0.00 23.34 -15.76
N TYR A 402 1.11 24.05 -15.88
CA TYR A 402 2.33 23.51 -16.49
C TYR A 402 2.86 22.28 -15.75
N VAL A 403 2.88 22.33 -14.41
CA VAL A 403 3.34 21.21 -13.59
C VAL A 403 2.37 20.02 -13.71
N ILE A 404 1.06 20.26 -13.74
CA ILE A 404 0.06 19.22 -13.95
C ILE A 404 0.27 18.53 -15.31
N GLU A 405 0.44 19.30 -16.39
CA GLU A 405 0.69 18.75 -17.72
C GLU A 405 2.04 17.99 -17.80
N LEU A 406 3.06 18.51 -17.14
CA LEU A 406 4.35 17.81 -17.02
C LEU A 406 4.19 16.46 -16.32
N ILE A 407 3.43 16.41 -15.23
CA ILE A 407 3.17 15.19 -14.49
C ILE A 407 2.35 14.20 -15.31
N LYS A 408 1.31 14.65 -16.02
CA LYS A 408 0.52 13.81 -16.92
C LYS A 408 1.40 13.17 -17.98
N SER A 409 2.20 13.96 -18.70
CA SER A 409 3.09 13.44 -19.74
C SER A 409 4.17 12.51 -19.18
N THR A 410 4.66 12.78 -17.98
CA THR A 410 5.62 11.92 -17.30
C THR A 410 4.98 10.61 -16.86
N LYS A 411 3.71 10.62 -16.47
CA LYS A 411 2.97 9.41 -16.10
C LYS A 411 2.89 8.43 -17.27
N GLU A 412 2.49 8.89 -18.44
CA GLU A 412 2.43 8.03 -19.65
C GLU A 412 3.77 7.36 -19.95
N GLU A 413 4.87 8.11 -19.82
CA GLU A 413 6.21 7.54 -19.98
C GLU A 413 6.55 6.51 -18.90
N ILE A 414 6.10 6.74 -17.66
CA ILE A 414 6.35 5.83 -16.55
C ILE A 414 5.52 4.56 -16.66
N ASP A 415 4.28 4.66 -17.08
CA ASP A 415 3.43 3.48 -17.32
C ASP A 415 4.06 2.57 -18.38
N ASN A 416 4.53 3.14 -19.50
CA ASN A 416 5.27 2.40 -20.54
C ASN A 416 6.59 1.81 -20.00
N PHE A 417 7.32 2.57 -19.18
CA PHE A 417 8.54 2.10 -18.53
C PHE A 417 8.26 0.94 -17.56
N CYS A 418 7.20 1.02 -16.76
CA CYS A 418 6.79 -0.07 -15.86
C CYS A 418 6.46 -1.35 -16.63
N VAL A 419 5.76 -1.25 -17.77
CA VAL A 419 5.46 -2.39 -18.65
C VAL A 419 6.75 -3.02 -19.19
N SER A 420 7.72 -2.21 -19.63
CA SER A 420 9.01 -2.71 -20.12
C SER A 420 9.83 -3.41 -19.02
N GLU A 421 9.89 -2.82 -17.85
CA GLU A 421 10.58 -3.40 -16.70
C GLU A 421 9.90 -4.68 -16.20
N GLU A 422 8.56 -4.75 -16.24
CA GLU A 422 7.83 -6.00 -15.94
C GLU A 422 8.31 -7.16 -16.81
N THR A 423 8.57 -6.92 -18.11
CA THR A 423 9.06 -7.95 -19.02
C THR A 423 10.43 -8.47 -18.59
N ILE A 424 11.31 -7.59 -18.12
CA ILE A 424 12.63 -7.95 -17.59
C ILE A 424 12.47 -8.75 -16.29
N TYR A 425 11.63 -8.29 -15.37
CA TYR A 425 11.41 -8.97 -14.08
C TYR A 425 10.67 -10.30 -14.25
N LYS A 426 9.76 -10.42 -15.24
CA LYS A 426 9.14 -11.70 -15.63
C LYS A 426 10.17 -12.73 -16.07
N SER A 427 11.14 -12.31 -16.89
CA SER A 427 12.21 -13.20 -17.34
C SER A 427 13.11 -13.68 -16.21
N CYS A 428 13.16 -12.95 -15.11
CA CYS A 428 13.90 -13.28 -13.88
C CYS A 428 13.07 -14.04 -12.84
N GLY A 429 11.82 -14.40 -13.16
CA GLY A 429 10.93 -15.12 -12.24
C GLY A 429 10.38 -14.27 -11.08
N MET A 430 10.47 -12.96 -11.17
CA MET A 430 9.88 -12.04 -10.19
C MET A 430 8.39 -11.81 -10.47
N PRO A 431 7.61 -11.44 -9.43
CA PRO A 431 6.19 -11.19 -9.58
C PRO A 431 5.93 -10.03 -10.55
N THR A 432 4.92 -10.21 -11.35
CA THR A 432 4.55 -9.39 -12.49
C THR A 432 3.39 -8.48 -12.09
N ARG A 433 3.45 -7.30 -12.32
CA ARG A 433 2.62 -6.10 -12.17
C ARG A 433 3.18 -5.17 -11.12
N PHE A 434 3.80 -4.16 -11.63
CA PHE A 434 4.29 -3.04 -10.86
C PHE A 434 3.44 -1.83 -11.23
N LYS A 435 2.78 -1.26 -10.23
CA LYS A 435 1.94 -0.09 -10.42
C LYS A 435 2.47 1.09 -9.63
N VAL A 436 2.58 2.23 -10.29
CA VAL A 436 2.91 3.50 -9.67
C VAL A 436 1.71 4.41 -9.77
N ALA A 437 1.20 4.84 -8.63
CA ALA A 437 0.17 5.85 -8.57
C ALA A 437 0.82 7.22 -8.31
N PHE A 438 0.53 8.18 -9.14
CA PHE A 438 0.89 9.56 -8.90
C PHE A 438 -0.18 10.19 -8.02
N SER A 439 0.24 10.83 -6.95
CA SER A 439 -0.64 11.51 -6.03
C SER A 439 -0.08 12.86 -5.60
N CYS A 440 -0.95 13.68 -5.09
CA CYS A 440 -0.63 15.02 -4.68
C CYS A 440 -0.67 15.14 -3.16
N LEU A 441 0.36 15.72 -2.57
CA LEU A 441 0.40 16.05 -1.15
C LEU A 441 0.32 17.56 -0.98
N PHE A 442 -0.85 18.06 -0.60
CA PHE A 442 -1.00 19.48 -0.29
C PHE A 442 -0.39 19.89 1.05
N ASN A 443 -0.03 18.95 1.89
CA ASN A 443 0.58 19.16 3.20
C ASN A 443 1.96 18.54 3.25
N GLY A 444 2.90 19.14 2.58
CA GLY A 444 4.29 18.80 2.74
C GLY A 444 4.89 19.29 4.05
N SER A 445 4.37 18.94 5.17
CA SER A 445 4.86 19.49 6.43
C SER A 445 5.53 18.47 7.33
N LYS A 446 6.40 17.61 6.78
CA LYS A 446 7.40 17.02 7.67
C LYS A 446 8.60 17.93 7.93
N PHE A 447 8.84 18.96 7.12
CA PHE A 447 10.10 19.70 7.19
C PHE A 447 10.00 21.23 7.38
N ASN A 448 8.81 21.83 7.32
CA ASN A 448 8.67 23.24 7.67
C ASN A 448 7.27 23.54 8.16
N PHE A 449 7.10 23.56 9.47
CA PHE A 449 5.89 24.05 10.14
C PHE A 449 5.64 25.54 9.94
N SER A 450 6.56 26.25 9.29
CA SER A 450 6.45 27.68 9.09
C SER A 450 5.69 28.01 7.81
N LYS A 451 4.43 28.39 7.97
CA LYS A 451 3.69 29.36 7.13
C LYS A 451 2.99 28.90 5.86
N ARG A 452 2.92 27.63 5.47
CA ARG A 452 2.15 27.26 4.27
C ARG A 452 1.04 26.27 4.61
N SER A 453 -0.10 26.80 5.07
CA SER A 453 -1.36 26.04 5.08
C SER A 453 -1.67 25.57 3.65
N PRO A 454 -2.07 24.30 3.45
CA PRO A 454 -2.63 23.90 2.16
C PRO A 454 -3.77 24.84 1.83
N GLN A 455 -4.03 25.04 0.53
CA GLN A 455 -5.16 25.87 0.15
C GLN A 455 -6.44 25.23 0.68
N LYS A 456 -6.93 25.81 1.75
CA LYS A 456 -8.25 25.51 2.26
C LYS A 456 -9.23 26.35 1.48
N ILE A 457 -10.27 25.71 1.00
CA ILE A 457 -11.40 26.41 0.39
C ILE A 457 -12.25 26.93 1.54
N GLU A 458 -12.16 28.23 1.81
CA GLU A 458 -12.92 28.85 2.89
C GLU A 458 -14.37 29.08 2.44
N ILE A 459 -15.32 28.57 3.22
CA ILE A 459 -16.76 28.71 3.03
C ILE A 459 -17.33 29.37 4.29
N LYS A 460 -17.96 30.53 4.14
CA LYS A 460 -18.64 31.24 5.23
C LYS A 460 -20.16 31.02 5.18
N LYS A 461 -20.68 30.87 4.01
CA LYS A 461 -22.10 30.63 3.73
C LYS A 461 -22.27 29.83 2.45
N LEU A 462 -23.45 29.27 2.24
CA LEU A 462 -23.76 28.39 1.10
C LEU A 462 -23.43 29.04 -0.25
N GLU A 463 -23.73 30.34 -0.39
CA GLU A 463 -23.52 31.07 -1.64
C GLU A 463 -22.05 31.20 -2.04
N ASP A 464 -21.12 31.02 -1.10
CA ASP A 464 -19.69 31.09 -1.38
C ASP A 464 -19.23 29.99 -2.34
N LEU A 465 -19.95 28.84 -2.36
CA LEU A 465 -19.69 27.75 -3.33
C LEU A 465 -19.90 28.22 -4.80
N TYR A 466 -20.73 29.22 -5.01
CA TYR A 466 -21.00 29.80 -6.34
C TYR A 466 -20.09 30.96 -6.67
N SER A 467 -19.28 31.43 -5.73
CA SER A 467 -18.36 32.55 -5.97
C SER A 467 -17.28 32.15 -7.00
N LYS A 468 -16.86 33.13 -7.82
CA LYS A 468 -15.84 32.93 -8.86
C LYS A 468 -14.57 32.31 -8.28
N LYS A 469 -14.10 32.82 -7.13
CA LYS A 469 -12.89 32.34 -6.44
C LYS A 469 -12.99 30.87 -6.04
N VAL A 470 -14.11 30.45 -5.45
CA VAL A 470 -14.30 29.05 -5.02
C VAL A 470 -14.44 28.13 -6.22
N LYS A 471 -15.17 28.54 -7.26
CA LYS A 471 -15.29 27.79 -8.52
C LYS A 471 -13.93 27.56 -9.18
N GLU A 472 -13.09 28.57 -9.27
CA GLU A 472 -11.72 28.45 -9.80
C GLU A 472 -10.89 27.46 -8.97
N MET A 473 -10.95 27.54 -7.63
CA MET A 473 -10.25 26.59 -6.75
C MET A 473 -10.76 25.16 -6.91
N LEU A 474 -12.05 24.96 -7.09
CA LEU A 474 -12.66 23.64 -7.27
C LEU A 474 -12.31 23.06 -8.65
N SER A 475 -12.32 23.89 -9.72
CA SER A 475 -11.87 23.48 -11.05
C SER A 475 -10.42 22.97 -11.03
N ILE A 476 -9.53 23.69 -10.35
CA ILE A 476 -8.13 23.23 -10.17
C ILE A 476 -8.09 21.88 -9.44
N LYS A 477 -8.94 21.68 -8.43
CA LYS A 477 -9.02 20.41 -7.72
C LYS A 477 -9.51 19.28 -8.63
N GLU A 478 -10.51 19.53 -9.47
CA GLU A 478 -10.99 18.56 -10.46
C GLU A 478 -9.87 18.14 -11.43
N GLU A 479 -9.10 19.11 -11.95
CA GLU A 479 -7.95 18.83 -12.81
C GLU A 479 -6.89 17.97 -12.12
N ILE A 480 -6.64 18.23 -10.83
CA ILE A 480 -5.72 17.42 -10.02
C ILE A 480 -6.25 16.00 -9.89
N PHE A 481 -7.52 15.81 -9.56
CA PHE A 481 -8.09 14.46 -9.45
C PHE A 481 -8.09 13.71 -10.77
N GLN A 482 -8.21 14.41 -11.90
CA GLN A 482 -8.09 13.79 -13.23
C GLN A 482 -6.65 13.45 -13.62
N ALA A 483 -5.68 14.24 -13.15
CA ALA A 483 -4.27 14.05 -13.48
C ALA A 483 -3.58 12.97 -12.61
N PHE A 484 -4.09 12.73 -11.43
CA PHE A 484 -3.46 11.86 -10.43
C PHE A 484 -4.36 10.66 -10.12
N ASP A 485 -3.76 9.46 -10.04
CA ASP A 485 -4.46 8.18 -9.82
C ASP A 485 -5.12 8.05 -8.44
N GLY A 486 -5.12 9.07 -7.68
CA GLY A 486 -5.71 9.10 -6.38
C GLY A 486 -4.75 9.60 -5.30
N GLY A 487 -5.31 9.83 -4.15
CA GLY A 487 -4.56 10.25 -3.00
C GLY A 487 -4.49 11.75 -2.78
N ASP A 488 -5.33 12.54 -3.43
CA ASP A 488 -5.61 13.91 -2.99
C ASP A 488 -6.94 13.99 -2.24
N ARG A 489 -7.19 15.14 -1.64
CA ARG A 489 -8.44 15.52 -1.02
C ARG A 489 -8.67 17.02 -1.16
N ALA A 490 -9.89 17.43 -1.46
CA ALA A 490 -10.28 18.82 -1.31
C ALA A 490 -10.54 19.12 0.19
N ARG A 491 -10.05 20.26 0.67
CA ARG A 491 -10.21 20.67 2.08
C ARG A 491 -11.06 21.91 2.16
N PHE A 492 -12.24 21.76 2.71
CA PHE A 492 -13.15 22.85 2.99
C PHE A 492 -12.98 23.30 4.45
N TYR A 493 -12.97 24.59 4.64
CA TYR A 493 -12.89 25.22 5.95
C TYR A 493 -14.12 26.07 6.15
N ARG A 494 -15.02 25.59 6.99
CA ARG A 494 -16.28 26.26 7.26
C ARG A 494 -16.11 27.20 8.43
N THR A 495 -16.35 28.50 8.18
CA THR A 495 -16.28 29.57 9.16
C THR A 495 -17.63 30.28 9.27
N GLY A 496 -17.82 31.10 10.31
CA GLY A 496 -19.09 31.81 10.54
C GLY A 496 -20.11 30.93 11.26
N LYS A 497 -21.39 31.30 11.15
CA LYS A 497 -22.49 30.55 11.75
C LYS A 497 -22.63 29.20 11.03
N ILE A 498 -22.45 28.12 11.78
CA ILE A 498 -22.47 26.77 11.25
C ILE A 498 -23.81 26.12 11.60
N ASN A 499 -24.52 25.64 10.57
CA ASN A 499 -25.76 24.90 10.68
C ASN A 499 -25.63 23.61 9.88
N SER A 500 -26.02 22.46 10.45
CA SER A 500 -25.98 21.16 9.82
C SER A 500 -26.73 21.09 8.50
N LYS A 501 -27.90 21.70 8.43
CA LYS A 501 -28.71 21.75 7.20
C LYS A 501 -27.98 22.43 6.04
N ASP A 502 -27.30 23.54 6.32
CA ASP A 502 -26.51 24.24 5.31
C ASP A 502 -25.32 23.38 4.85
N ILE A 503 -24.64 22.70 5.78
CA ILE A 503 -23.56 21.77 5.46
C ILE A 503 -24.08 20.61 4.60
N CYS A 504 -25.22 20.02 4.91
CA CYS A 504 -25.84 18.98 4.06
C CYS A 504 -26.11 19.50 2.65
N ARG A 505 -26.60 20.74 2.51
CA ARG A 505 -26.80 21.37 1.21
C ARG A 505 -25.48 21.61 0.47
N GLU A 506 -24.47 22.10 1.18
CA GLU A 506 -23.09 22.26 0.65
C GLU A 506 -22.55 20.94 0.12
N PHE A 507 -22.67 19.84 0.88
CA PHE A 507 -22.27 18.51 0.43
C PHE A 507 -23.02 18.06 -0.82
N ASN A 508 -24.34 18.22 -0.86
CA ASN A 508 -25.15 17.91 -2.05
C ASN A 508 -24.68 18.68 -3.29
N ILE A 509 -24.33 19.95 -3.13
CA ILE A 509 -23.81 20.77 -4.23
C ILE A 509 -22.47 20.24 -4.69
N ILE A 510 -21.55 19.96 -3.75
CA ILE A 510 -20.22 19.45 -4.08
C ILE A 510 -20.32 18.10 -4.79
N LEU A 511 -21.10 17.16 -4.24
CA LEU A 511 -21.28 15.81 -4.79
C LEU A 511 -21.89 15.83 -6.21
N LYS A 512 -22.82 16.73 -6.48
CA LYS A 512 -23.54 16.79 -7.76
C LYS A 512 -22.86 17.65 -8.82
N THR A 513 -22.17 18.70 -8.40
CA THR A 513 -21.67 19.73 -9.32
C THR A 513 -20.21 19.55 -9.67
N TYR A 514 -19.40 19.04 -8.73
CA TYR A 514 -17.95 18.99 -8.88
C TYR A 514 -17.45 17.55 -8.93
N LYS A 515 -16.47 17.29 -9.82
CA LYS A 515 -15.83 15.98 -9.97
C LYS A 515 -14.75 15.75 -8.92
N ILE A 516 -15.15 15.81 -7.65
CA ILE A 516 -14.26 15.64 -6.50
C ILE A 516 -14.60 14.33 -5.77
N PRO A 517 -13.80 13.28 -5.94
CA PRO A 517 -14.11 11.98 -5.35
C PRO A 517 -13.88 11.91 -3.83
N PHE A 518 -13.00 12.76 -3.28
CA PHE A 518 -12.67 12.74 -1.86
C PHE A 518 -12.45 14.15 -1.29
N PHE A 519 -13.16 14.48 -0.24
CA PHE A 519 -13.03 15.77 0.41
C PHE A 519 -13.20 15.70 1.92
N CYS A 520 -12.79 16.74 2.62
CA CYS A 520 -13.06 16.90 4.04
C CYS A 520 -13.50 18.32 4.40
N TYR A 521 -14.35 18.38 5.41
CA TYR A 521 -14.76 19.63 6.06
C TYR A 521 -14.10 19.75 7.43
N GLU A 522 -13.56 20.95 7.68
CA GLU A 522 -13.07 21.39 8.98
C GLU A 522 -13.97 22.51 9.47
N PHE A 523 -14.43 22.40 10.72
CA PHE A 523 -15.28 23.40 11.33
C PHE A 523 -14.44 24.26 12.29
N SER A 524 -14.52 25.59 12.12
CA SER A 524 -13.91 26.53 13.05
C SER A 524 -15.00 27.34 13.71
N GLU A 525 -15.00 27.36 15.01
CA GLU A 525 -15.58 28.50 15.71
C GLU A 525 -14.65 29.71 15.65
N VAL A 526 -15.25 30.89 15.72
CA VAL A 526 -14.60 32.16 15.92
C VAL A 526 -13.34 32.02 16.77
N ARG A 527 -12.25 32.49 16.24
CA ARG A 527 -10.90 32.53 16.79
C ARG A 527 -10.86 32.55 18.33
N GLY A 528 -10.65 31.40 18.94
CA GLY A 528 -9.85 31.35 20.16
C GLY A 528 -8.38 31.55 19.78
N PRO A 529 -7.54 32.11 20.66
CA PRO A 529 -6.17 32.38 20.35
C PRO A 529 -5.49 31.11 19.82
N GLU A 530 -4.74 31.23 18.72
CA GLU A 530 -3.90 30.18 18.18
C GLU A 530 -3.09 29.59 19.33
N LEU A 531 -3.43 28.40 19.77
CA LEU A 531 -2.53 27.60 20.59
C LEU A 531 -1.29 27.37 19.74
N LYS A 532 -0.29 28.21 19.96
CA LYS A 532 1.08 28.00 19.49
C LYS A 532 1.53 26.68 20.16
N LEU A 533 1.43 25.61 19.40
CA LEU A 533 2.09 24.33 19.71
C LEU A 533 3.61 24.51 19.53
N THR A 534 4.21 25.35 20.40
CA THR A 534 5.66 25.52 20.52
C THR A 534 6.17 24.87 21.81
N SER A 535 5.81 23.65 22.09
CA SER A 535 6.53 22.88 23.12
C SER A 535 5.91 21.50 23.26
N PHE A 536 6.32 20.57 22.44
CA PHE A 536 6.34 19.13 22.78
C PHE A 536 7.11 18.40 21.66
N ILE A 537 8.41 18.72 21.59
CA ILE A 537 9.43 17.80 21.06
C ILE A 537 10.55 17.83 22.11
N ARG A 538 10.52 16.87 22.97
CA ARG A 538 11.70 16.29 23.62
C ARG A 538 11.65 14.79 23.45
#